data_8db94a066fc07605ac46fe21b7acbbde
#
_entry.id   8db94a066fc07605ac46fe21b7acbbde
#
_cell.length_a   1.000
_cell.length_b   1.000
_cell.length_c   1.000
_cell.angle_alpha   90.00
_cell.angle_beta   90.00
_cell.angle_gamma   90.00
#
_symmetry.space_group_name_H-M   'P 1'
#
loop_
_entity.id
_entity.type
_entity.pdbx_description
1 polymer ?
#
loop_
_entity_poly.entity_id
_entity_poly.type
_entity_poly.pdbx_seq_one_letter_code
_entity_poly.pdbx_strand_id
1 'polypeptide(L)'
;MSVRITCITKSGGYHADRHHAIERVGWVEDGTGKTGNSTRLEMYEWIKLQSGVAYVRDARGNSAQVGPCEHLNGTKYLQTHADNVWTDNLLSLPEC
;
A
#
# COMPACT_ATOMS: atom_id res chain seq x y z
N MET A 1 5.16 13.06 8.05
CA MET A 1 3.71 12.86 7.78
C MET A 1 3.48 11.40 7.43
N SER A 2 2.51 10.75 8.05
CA SER A 2 2.19 9.36 7.78
C SER A 2 0.73 9.20 7.41
N VAL A 3 0.44 8.17 6.60
CA VAL A 3 -0.92 7.85 6.18
C VAL A 3 -1.19 6.37 6.44
N ARG A 4 -2.42 6.06 6.82
CA ARG A 4 -2.89 4.69 6.98
C ARG A 4 -3.69 4.31 5.74
N ILE A 5 -3.29 3.24 5.08
CA ILE A 5 -4.03 2.73 3.93
C ILE A 5 -5.20 1.90 4.47
N THR A 6 -6.42 2.26 4.07
CA THR A 6 -7.64 1.69 4.61
C THR A 6 -8.39 0.79 3.63
N CYS A 7 -8.15 0.97 2.33
CA CYS A 7 -8.80 0.17 1.29
C CYS A 7 -7.94 0.15 0.02
N ILE A 8 -8.20 -0.81 -0.84
CA ILE A 8 -7.50 -0.93 -2.11
C ILE A 8 -8.51 -1.15 -3.24
N THR A 9 -8.14 -0.74 -4.45
CA THR A 9 -8.89 -1.05 -5.66
C THR A 9 -8.04 -1.96 -6.53
N LYS A 10 -8.57 -3.10 -6.92
CA LYS A 10 -7.86 -4.08 -7.74
C LYS A 10 -8.29 -3.95 -9.19
N SER A 11 -7.33 -4.04 -10.12
CA SER A 11 -7.64 -4.13 -11.54
C SER A 11 -7.98 -5.59 -11.89
N GLY A 12 -8.84 -5.78 -12.89
CA GLY A 12 -9.14 -7.11 -13.42
C GLY A 12 -7.99 -7.67 -14.26
N GLY A 13 -8.13 -8.93 -14.67
CA GLY A 13 -7.17 -9.59 -15.56
C GLY A 13 -6.13 -10.42 -14.83
N TYR A 14 -5.19 -10.95 -15.59
CA TYR A 14 -4.12 -11.80 -15.07
C TYR A 14 -2.91 -10.97 -14.67
N HIS A 15 -2.36 -11.26 -13.49
CA HIS A 15 -1.17 -10.60 -12.97
C HIS A 15 -0.15 -11.64 -12.51
N ALA A 16 1.14 -11.36 -12.75
CA ALA A 16 2.23 -12.24 -12.33
C ALA A 16 2.30 -12.38 -10.80
N ASP A 17 1.92 -11.33 -10.08
CA ASP A 17 1.86 -11.29 -8.62
C ASP A 17 0.57 -10.58 -8.23
N ARG A 18 -0.09 -11.05 -7.17
CA ARG A 18 -1.35 -10.46 -6.71
C ARG A 18 -1.20 -8.98 -6.31
N HIS A 19 -0.02 -8.58 -5.83
CA HIS A 19 0.25 -7.18 -5.50
C HIS A 19 0.21 -6.28 -6.74
N HIS A 20 0.49 -6.82 -7.92
CA HIS A 20 0.40 -6.07 -9.19
C HIS A 20 -1.05 -5.75 -9.56
N ALA A 21 -2.02 -6.45 -8.99
CA ALA A 21 -3.43 -6.20 -9.23
C ALA A 21 -3.94 -4.95 -8.51
N ILE A 22 -3.21 -4.46 -7.51
CA ILE A 22 -3.60 -3.25 -6.79
C ILE A 22 -3.41 -2.05 -7.71
N GLU A 23 -4.50 -1.39 -8.05
CA GLU A 23 -4.49 -0.25 -8.95
C GLU A 23 -4.45 1.08 -8.19
N ARG A 24 -5.23 1.18 -7.11
CA ARG A 24 -5.31 2.38 -6.28
C ARG A 24 -5.39 2.01 -4.82
N VAL A 25 -5.02 2.96 -3.96
CA VAL A 25 -5.12 2.82 -2.51
C VAL A 25 -5.87 4.01 -1.93
N GLY A 26 -6.76 3.75 -0.98
CA GLY A 26 -7.42 4.79 -0.20
C GLY A 26 -6.69 4.95 1.13
N TRP A 27 -6.52 6.18 1.60
CA TRP A 27 -5.73 6.46 2.78
C TRP A 27 -6.33 7.56 3.66
N VAL A 28 -5.91 7.58 4.92
CA VAL A 28 -6.26 8.62 5.90
C VAL A 28 -4.95 9.18 6.45
N GLU A 29 -4.80 10.50 6.43
CA GLU A 29 -3.64 11.16 6.97
C GLU A 29 -3.71 11.24 8.49
N ASP A 30 -2.64 10.82 9.15
CA ASP A 30 -2.55 10.92 10.62
C ASP A 30 -2.45 12.37 11.06
N GLY A 31 -3.11 12.69 12.15
CA GLY A 31 -3.10 14.03 12.74
C GLY A 31 -4.21 14.95 12.23
N THR A 32 -4.58 14.87 10.96
CA THR A 32 -5.62 15.73 10.39
C THR A 32 -6.91 14.99 10.09
N GLY A 33 -6.84 13.66 9.89
CA GLY A 33 -7.98 12.86 9.47
C GLY A 33 -8.37 13.06 8.00
N LYS A 34 -7.57 13.81 7.23
CA LYS A 34 -7.83 14.01 5.82
C LYS A 34 -7.75 12.69 5.08
N THR A 35 -8.74 12.43 4.20
CA THR A 35 -8.78 11.22 3.39
C THR A 35 -8.40 11.52 1.95
N GLY A 36 -7.87 10.53 1.26
CA GLY A 36 -7.52 10.65 -0.14
C GLY A 36 -7.42 9.30 -0.81
N ASN A 37 -7.07 9.34 -2.08
CA ASN A 37 -6.94 8.17 -2.92
C ASN A 37 -5.79 8.42 -3.90
N SER A 38 -4.92 7.44 -4.08
CA SER A 38 -3.76 7.56 -4.96
C SER A 38 -3.61 6.29 -5.78
N THR A 39 -3.02 6.41 -6.96
CA THR A 39 -2.68 5.23 -7.75
C THR A 39 -1.52 4.49 -7.08
N ARG A 40 -1.33 3.23 -7.46
CA ARG A 40 -0.21 2.43 -6.98
C ARG A 40 1.13 3.15 -7.24
N LEU A 41 1.31 3.65 -8.45
CA LEU A 41 2.55 4.34 -8.82
C LEU A 41 2.75 5.63 -8.03
N GLU A 42 1.68 6.43 -7.85
CA GLU A 42 1.76 7.66 -7.05
C GLU A 42 2.20 7.38 -5.62
N MET A 43 1.61 6.36 -4.99
CA MET A 43 1.97 5.97 -3.63
C MET A 43 3.41 5.44 -3.57
N TYR A 44 3.82 4.62 -4.56
CA TYR A 44 5.18 4.12 -4.67
C TYR A 44 6.19 5.28 -4.71
N GLU A 45 5.96 6.25 -5.58
CA GLU A 45 6.85 7.40 -5.73
C GLU A 45 6.89 8.27 -4.48
N TRP A 46 5.74 8.48 -3.85
CA TRP A 46 5.69 9.28 -2.62
C TRP A 46 6.52 8.64 -1.50
N ILE A 47 6.42 7.33 -1.33
CA ILE A 47 7.20 6.62 -0.31
C ILE A 47 8.69 6.64 -0.66
N LYS A 48 9.03 6.33 -1.89
CA LYS A 48 10.42 6.16 -2.31
C LYS A 48 11.17 7.48 -2.49
N LEU A 49 10.53 8.46 -3.13
CA LEU A 49 11.19 9.70 -3.52
C LEU A 49 11.01 10.83 -2.50
N GLN A 50 9.93 10.81 -1.75
CA GLN A 50 9.62 11.87 -0.78
C GLN A 50 9.69 11.38 0.67
N SER A 51 10.17 10.16 0.88
CA SER A 51 10.31 9.56 2.21
C SER A 51 8.98 9.51 2.98
N GLY A 52 7.86 9.37 2.27
CA GLY A 52 6.55 9.23 2.88
C GLY A 52 6.46 7.94 3.69
N VAL A 53 5.62 7.95 4.72
CA VAL A 53 5.37 6.78 5.56
C VAL A 53 3.93 6.35 5.38
N ALA A 54 3.74 5.10 4.94
CA ALA A 54 2.42 4.50 4.80
C ALA A 54 2.39 3.19 5.57
N TYR A 55 1.24 2.85 6.16
CA TYR A 55 1.09 1.62 6.93
C TYR A 55 -0.35 1.12 6.85
N VAL A 56 -0.54 -0.13 7.23
CA VAL A 56 -1.86 -0.73 7.41
C VAL A 56 -2.01 -1.15 8.87
N ARG A 57 -3.25 -1.21 9.37
CA ARG A 57 -3.53 -1.65 10.74
C ARG A 57 -4.68 -2.66 10.70
N ASP A 58 -4.51 -3.78 11.39
CA ASP A 58 -5.55 -4.78 11.47
C ASP A 58 -6.54 -4.48 12.60
N ALA A 59 -7.59 -5.32 12.74
CA ALA A 59 -8.62 -5.15 13.76
C ALA A 59 -8.08 -5.30 15.19
N ARG A 60 -6.90 -5.90 15.36
CA ARG A 60 -6.27 -6.09 16.67
C ARG A 60 -5.35 -4.95 17.06
N GLY A 61 -5.19 -3.96 16.16
CA GLY A 61 -4.29 -2.84 16.39
C GLY A 61 -2.84 -3.09 15.95
N ASN A 62 -2.53 -4.25 15.38
CA ASN A 62 -1.21 -4.51 14.83
C ASN A 62 -1.03 -3.74 13.52
N SER A 63 0.14 -3.14 13.33
CA SER A 63 0.43 -2.39 12.11
C SER A 63 1.60 -3.00 11.35
N ALA A 64 1.57 -2.85 10.03
CA ALA A 64 2.66 -3.24 9.15
C ALA A 64 2.94 -2.09 8.19
N GLN A 65 4.21 -1.81 7.96
CA GLN A 65 4.61 -0.72 7.08
C GLN A 65 4.45 -1.13 5.62
N VAL A 66 4.01 -0.19 4.79
CA VAL A 66 3.94 -0.39 3.34
C VAL A 66 5.26 0.10 2.73
N GLY A 67 5.93 -0.77 1.99
CA GLY A 67 7.19 -0.45 1.34
C GLY A 67 7.08 -0.45 -0.18
N PRO A 68 7.93 0.32 -0.85
CA PRO A 68 8.00 0.31 -2.32
C PRO A 68 8.80 -0.90 -2.79
N CYS A 69 8.29 -1.61 -3.79
CA CYS A 69 8.94 -2.78 -4.37
C CYS A 69 8.98 -2.67 -5.88
N GLU A 70 9.95 -3.32 -6.50
CA GLU A 70 10.06 -3.38 -7.96
C GLU A 70 10.34 -4.82 -8.38
N HIS A 71 9.52 -5.33 -9.29
CA HIS A 71 9.72 -6.65 -9.86
C HIS A 71 10.86 -6.62 -10.87
N LEU A 72 11.43 -7.79 -11.15
CA LEU A 72 12.54 -7.92 -12.12
C LEU A 72 12.20 -7.38 -13.51
N ASN A 73 10.92 -7.40 -13.90
CA ASN A 73 10.48 -6.85 -15.18
C ASN A 73 10.24 -5.34 -15.16
N GLY A 74 10.54 -4.66 -14.05
CA GLY A 74 10.37 -3.22 -13.91
C GLY A 74 9.01 -2.79 -13.36
N THR A 75 8.08 -3.70 -13.07
CA THR A 75 6.80 -3.36 -12.48
C THR A 75 6.98 -2.86 -11.05
N LYS A 76 6.54 -1.66 -10.78
CA LYS A 76 6.61 -1.03 -9.46
C LYS A 76 5.33 -1.34 -8.69
N TYR A 77 5.45 -1.81 -7.46
CA TYR A 77 4.30 -2.18 -6.64
C TYR A 77 4.56 -1.91 -5.17
N LEU A 78 3.54 -2.15 -4.34
CA LEU A 78 3.59 -1.94 -2.89
C LEU A 78 3.37 -3.27 -2.19
N GLN A 79 4.07 -3.47 -1.07
CA GLN A 79 3.88 -4.65 -0.23
C GLN A 79 4.11 -4.26 1.21
N THR A 80 3.37 -4.91 2.11
CA THR A 80 3.55 -4.69 3.55
C THR A 80 4.66 -5.57 4.10
N HIS A 81 5.36 -5.07 5.11
CA HIS A 81 6.33 -5.86 5.86
C HIS A 81 6.26 -5.55 7.35
N ALA A 82 6.53 -6.55 8.17
CA ALA A 82 6.63 -6.43 9.62
C ALA A 82 7.75 -7.36 10.07
N ASP A 83 8.56 -6.90 11.04
CA ASP A 83 9.69 -7.68 11.59
C ASP A 83 10.62 -8.21 10.49
N ASN A 84 10.88 -7.39 9.47
CA ASN A 84 11.73 -7.70 8.30
C ASN A 84 11.18 -8.83 7.41
N VAL A 85 9.89 -9.16 7.52
CA VAL A 85 9.23 -10.15 6.69
C VAL A 85 8.15 -9.47 5.84
N TRP A 86 8.19 -9.71 4.53
CA TRP A 86 7.13 -9.24 3.63
C TRP A 86 5.85 -10.03 3.86
N THR A 87 4.72 -9.33 3.89
CA THR A 87 3.41 -9.93 4.22
C THR A 87 2.36 -9.56 3.17
N ASP A 88 1.20 -10.21 3.26
CA ASP A 88 0.05 -9.94 2.37
C ASP A 88 -1.00 -9.04 3.02
N ASN A 89 -0.66 -8.32 4.09
CA ASN A 89 -1.63 -7.51 4.82
C ASN A 89 -2.31 -6.47 3.93
N LEU A 90 -1.58 -5.90 2.96
CA LEU A 90 -2.16 -4.93 2.03
C LEU A 90 -3.26 -5.56 1.17
N LEU A 91 -3.08 -6.80 0.73
CA LEU A 91 -4.07 -7.52 -0.07
C LEU A 91 -5.32 -7.92 0.72
N SER A 92 -5.24 -7.92 2.04
CA SER A 92 -6.35 -8.28 2.92
C SER A 92 -7.31 -7.11 3.18
N LEU A 93 -6.99 -5.90 2.71
CA LEU A 93 -7.84 -4.74 2.91
C LEU A 93 -9.13 -4.84 2.08
N PRO A 94 -10.24 -4.23 2.57
CA PRO A 94 -11.46 -4.16 1.79
C PRO A 94 -11.27 -3.33 0.52
N GLU A 95 -12.13 -3.52 -0.45
CA GLU A 95 -12.13 -2.67 -1.64
C GLU A 95 -12.70 -1.29 -1.32
N CYS A 96 -12.13 -0.30 -1.98
CA CYS A 96 -12.61 1.06 -1.85
C CYS A 96 -13.98 1.26 -2.52
#